data_de521a7fd9f6f34b7f4c82fc80accdb0
#
_entry.id   de521a7fd9f6f34b7f4c82fc80accdb0
#
_cell.length_a   1.000
_cell.length_b   1.000
_cell.length_c   1.000
_cell.angle_alpha   90.00
_cell.angle_beta   90.00
_cell.angle_gamma   90.00
#
_symmetry.space_group_name_H-M   'P 1'
#
loop_
_entity.id
_entity.type
_entity.pdbx_description
1 polymer ?
#
loop_
_entity_poly.entity_id
_entity_poly.type
_entity_poly.pdbx_seq_one_letter_code
_entity_poly.pdbx_strand_id
1 'polypeptide(L)'
;MKLPARIAAPVALSLAALVLAACAPQTSAPAAGGDEKTGTLRVWLFQEVANQPKEKVVDGVVAAFEKKHPGADVEVEYIPVETRAQRVKAAFNDPKSAPDVIEYGNTDTAGYVADGGLADVTAEFTAWDQAADTDATARESATVGGKVYGAPLFVGVRALYYRTDVFRELGLAAPRTQDELVATAKRIRKERPELYGLAAGGAFTYGALPFVWAAGGDLATRDGSGAYRAALDSDAAVAGLTAYTSLLGDDNCPAATCAQMGGNATITAFAAGKAGMAIGGDFSHAAVEAGQVKGKYAVVPLPGTTPGSIAPAFAGGNNIGVLRSTAHRTLAVDLMKGLAGKETQAELFDAMGFLPTFTDVRADAAHRKPFVKPFIDTLAAGTKFVPATPAWGRIDSSLVVPTMLQEIASGRKDVRTAAGDAAKKMDAAFAEAG
;
A
#
# COMPACT_ATOMS: atom_id res chain seq x y z
N MET A 1 -11.30 -49.85 68.82
CA MET A 1 -10.77 -50.11 70.23
C MET A 1 -9.76 -48.98 70.49
N LYS A 2 -10.08 -48.15 71.46
CA LYS A 2 -9.22 -47.22 72.23
C LYS A 2 -8.56 -46.02 71.52
N LEU A 3 -9.19 -44.85 71.65
CA LEU A 3 -8.56 -43.56 72.04
C LEU A 3 -7.89 -43.72 73.44
N PRO A 4 -6.92 -42.92 73.93
CA PRO A 4 -7.05 -41.46 74.14
C PRO A 4 -5.68 -40.75 73.91
N ALA A 5 -5.35 -39.52 74.17
CA ALA A 5 -5.85 -38.42 75.00
C ALA A 5 -5.21 -37.08 74.62
N ARG A 6 -5.86 -36.04 75.01
CA ARG A 6 -5.54 -34.63 74.99
C ARG A 6 -4.29 -34.23 75.73
N ILE A 7 -3.61 -33.14 75.26
CA ILE A 7 -3.07 -32.11 76.17
C ILE A 7 -3.15 -30.74 75.45
N ALA A 8 -3.57 -29.70 76.20
CA ALA A 8 -3.90 -28.36 75.74
C ALA A 8 -2.87 -27.32 76.18
N ALA A 9 -2.79 -26.24 75.37
CA ALA A 9 -2.47 -24.82 75.67
C ALA A 9 -1.00 -24.43 75.90
N PRO A 10 -0.61 -23.12 75.80
CA PRO A 10 -1.44 -21.91 75.57
C PRO A 10 -0.97 -20.94 74.42
N VAL A 11 -1.84 -20.04 74.21
CA VAL A 11 -1.85 -18.80 73.38
C VAL A 11 -0.62 -17.89 73.64
N ALA A 12 0.02 -17.44 72.58
CA ALA A 12 0.77 -16.20 72.56
C ALA A 12 0.31 -15.35 71.33
N LEU A 13 -0.42 -14.27 71.58
CA LEU A 13 -0.78 -13.23 70.60
C LEU A 13 0.49 -12.50 70.18
N SER A 14 0.81 -12.53 68.91
CA SER A 14 1.74 -11.60 68.31
C SER A 14 1.03 -10.89 67.14
N LEU A 15 0.75 -9.60 67.30
CA LEU A 15 0.31 -8.69 66.28
C LEU A 15 1.38 -8.59 65.19
N ALA A 16 1.12 -9.16 64.03
CA ALA A 16 1.90 -8.88 62.84
C ALA A 16 1.08 -7.96 61.89
N ALA A 17 1.55 -6.73 61.77
CA ALA A 17 0.99 -5.76 60.81
C ALA A 17 1.15 -6.29 59.39
N LEU A 18 0.02 -6.55 58.71
CA LEU A 18 -0.02 -6.79 57.26
C LEU A 18 0.25 -5.48 56.52
N VAL A 19 1.44 -5.34 55.96
CA VAL A 19 1.69 -4.36 54.88
C VAL A 19 1.12 -4.98 53.60
N LEU A 20 -0.02 -4.49 53.18
CA LEU A 20 -0.54 -4.75 51.83
C LEU A 20 0.33 -4.01 50.83
N ALA A 21 1.33 -4.65 50.27
CA ALA A 21 2.00 -4.22 49.07
C ALA A 21 1.02 -4.46 47.90
N ALA A 22 0.42 -3.37 47.39
CA ALA A 22 -0.34 -3.37 46.17
C ALA A 22 0.59 -3.74 44.99
N CYS A 23 0.50 -4.97 44.50
CA CYS A 23 1.05 -5.36 43.21
C CYS A 23 0.22 -4.67 42.13
N ALA A 24 0.58 -3.44 41.75
CA ALA A 24 0.21 -2.90 40.43
C ALA A 24 0.98 -3.72 39.38
N PRO A 25 0.32 -4.16 38.29
CA PRO A 25 1.06 -4.73 37.20
C PRO A 25 1.94 -3.63 36.60
N GLN A 26 3.24 -3.71 36.83
CA GLN A 26 4.21 -2.95 36.05
C GLN A 26 4.14 -3.52 34.64
N THR A 27 3.46 -2.81 33.76
CA THR A 27 3.73 -2.91 32.32
C THR A 27 5.15 -2.43 32.12
N SER A 28 6.12 -3.34 32.20
CA SER A 28 7.47 -3.09 31.77
C SER A 28 7.40 -2.74 30.28
N ALA A 29 7.53 -1.45 29.97
CA ALA A 29 7.90 -1.04 28.64
C ALA A 29 9.17 -1.84 28.26
N PRO A 30 9.24 -2.39 27.02
CA PRO A 30 10.45 -3.05 26.58
C PRO A 30 11.61 -2.07 26.78
N ALA A 31 12.67 -2.53 27.43
CA ALA A 31 13.88 -1.75 27.58
C ALA A 31 14.28 -1.26 26.17
N ALA A 32 14.45 0.05 26.00
CA ALA A 32 15.07 0.60 24.82
C ALA A 32 16.45 -0.07 24.72
N GLY A 33 16.65 -0.91 23.72
CA GLY A 33 17.96 -1.46 23.37
C GLY A 33 18.92 -0.29 23.22
N GLY A 34 20.19 -0.47 23.59
CA GLY A 34 21.21 0.56 23.39
C GLY A 34 21.25 0.97 21.92
N ASP A 35 21.55 2.24 21.63
CA ASP A 35 21.69 2.72 20.25
C ASP A 35 23.09 2.34 19.73
N GLU A 36 23.21 1.10 19.24
CA GLU A 36 24.47 0.56 18.71
C GLU A 36 24.86 1.27 17.43
N LYS A 37 26.12 1.67 17.32
CA LYS A 37 26.69 2.43 16.20
C LYS A 37 27.46 1.58 15.19
N THR A 38 27.48 0.27 15.38
CA THR A 38 28.14 -0.72 14.53
C THR A 38 27.30 -1.98 14.46
N GLY A 39 27.56 -2.85 13.50
CA GLY A 39 26.84 -4.12 13.32
C GLY A 39 26.03 -4.15 12.04
N THR A 40 25.25 -5.20 11.87
CA THR A 40 24.46 -5.43 10.65
C THR A 40 23.05 -4.87 10.78
N LEU A 41 22.69 -3.94 9.90
CA LEU A 41 21.31 -3.46 9.74
C LEU A 41 20.58 -4.33 8.71
N ARG A 42 19.44 -4.85 9.07
CA ARG A 42 18.56 -5.59 8.16
C ARG A 42 17.50 -4.65 7.58
N VAL A 43 17.34 -4.69 6.27
CA VAL A 43 16.41 -3.84 5.52
C VAL A 43 15.48 -4.70 4.69
N TRP A 44 14.17 -4.50 4.85
CA TRP A 44 13.17 -5.10 3.97
C TRP A 44 12.59 -4.07 3.03
N LEU A 45 12.78 -4.28 1.72
CA LEU A 45 12.18 -3.48 0.66
C LEU A 45 11.19 -4.32 -0.15
N PHE A 46 10.25 -3.68 -0.84
CA PHE A 46 9.31 -4.41 -1.68
C PHE A 46 9.98 -4.85 -2.99
N GLN A 47 9.69 -6.10 -3.37
CA GLN A 47 10.06 -6.62 -4.66
C GLN A 47 9.08 -6.11 -5.72
N GLU A 48 9.62 -5.43 -6.72
CA GLU A 48 8.86 -4.94 -7.87
C GLU A 48 8.95 -5.92 -9.05
N VAL A 49 8.00 -5.78 -9.98
CA VAL A 49 8.13 -6.43 -11.29
C VAL A 49 9.33 -5.80 -12.02
N ALA A 50 10.27 -6.62 -12.49
CA ALA A 50 11.58 -6.18 -13.03
C ALA A 50 12.40 -5.38 -12.01
N ASN A 51 12.73 -5.98 -10.87
CA ASN A 51 13.31 -5.34 -9.70
C ASN A 51 14.77 -4.85 -9.88
N GLN A 52 15.54 -5.41 -10.80
CA GLN A 52 16.97 -5.14 -10.99
C GLN A 52 17.34 -3.64 -11.03
N PRO A 53 16.62 -2.73 -11.71
CA PRO A 53 16.97 -1.32 -11.69
C PRO A 53 16.84 -0.68 -10.30
N LYS A 54 15.85 -1.10 -9.50
CA LYS A 54 15.68 -0.69 -8.09
C LYS A 54 16.84 -1.17 -7.23
N GLU A 55 17.20 -2.45 -7.38
CA GLU A 55 18.32 -3.07 -6.66
C GLU A 55 19.60 -2.28 -6.85
N LYS A 56 19.92 -1.91 -8.10
CA LYS A 56 21.12 -1.13 -8.41
C LYS A 56 21.17 0.24 -7.74
N VAL A 57 20.04 0.94 -7.65
CA VAL A 57 19.95 2.22 -6.94
C VAL A 57 20.16 2.00 -5.45
N VAL A 58 19.50 1.00 -4.87
CA VAL A 58 19.64 0.65 -3.44
C VAL A 58 21.07 0.26 -3.09
N ASP A 59 21.74 -0.53 -3.92
CA ASP A 59 23.15 -0.92 -3.75
C ASP A 59 24.05 0.33 -3.68
N GLY A 60 23.78 1.37 -4.49
CA GLY A 60 24.47 2.64 -4.43
C GLY A 60 24.28 3.37 -3.10
N VAL A 61 23.05 3.39 -2.59
CA VAL A 61 22.73 3.99 -1.28
C VAL A 61 23.41 3.23 -0.15
N VAL A 62 23.38 1.90 -0.17
CA VAL A 62 24.03 1.04 0.81
C VAL A 62 25.54 1.29 0.83
N ALA A 63 26.20 1.27 -0.33
CA ALA A 63 27.64 1.51 -0.42
C ALA A 63 28.04 2.90 0.11
N ALA A 64 27.23 3.93 -0.16
CA ALA A 64 27.46 5.27 0.37
C ALA A 64 27.26 5.33 1.90
N PHE A 65 26.26 4.62 2.40
CA PHE A 65 25.97 4.51 3.84
C PHE A 65 27.11 3.81 4.59
N GLU A 66 27.55 2.63 4.13
CA GLU A 66 28.64 1.86 4.76
C GLU A 66 29.97 2.63 4.74
N LYS A 67 30.24 3.36 3.66
CA LYS A 67 31.40 4.25 3.60
C LYS A 67 31.34 5.38 4.64
N LYS A 68 30.16 5.90 4.92
CA LYS A 68 29.92 6.95 5.94
C LYS A 68 29.99 6.40 7.35
N HIS A 69 29.60 5.13 7.55
CA HIS A 69 29.52 4.46 8.84
C HIS A 69 30.41 3.21 8.91
N PRO A 70 31.74 3.35 9.00
CA PRO A 70 32.65 2.22 9.09
C PRO A 70 32.30 1.30 10.29
N GLY A 71 32.10 0.01 10.03
CA GLY A 71 31.67 -0.98 11.02
C GLY A 71 30.15 -1.20 11.09
N ALA A 72 29.39 -0.56 10.20
CA ALA A 72 28.00 -0.91 9.93
C ALA A 72 27.89 -1.58 8.56
N ASP A 73 27.28 -2.75 8.51
CA ASP A 73 26.96 -3.48 7.28
C ASP A 73 25.44 -3.44 7.05
N VAL A 74 24.98 -3.52 5.79
CA VAL A 74 23.55 -3.49 5.45
C VAL A 74 23.18 -4.73 4.65
N GLU A 75 22.23 -5.50 5.19
CA GLU A 75 21.62 -6.64 4.50
C GLU A 75 20.23 -6.27 3.98
N VAL A 76 20.05 -6.24 2.66
CA VAL A 76 18.77 -5.92 2.01
C VAL A 76 18.07 -7.20 1.58
N GLU A 77 16.82 -7.36 2.00
CA GLU A 77 15.93 -8.40 1.52
C GLU A 77 14.76 -7.77 0.76
N TYR A 78 14.49 -8.24 -0.46
CA TYR A 78 13.33 -7.83 -1.25
C TYR A 78 12.17 -8.79 -0.99
N ILE A 79 11.10 -8.29 -0.38
CA ILE A 79 9.95 -9.10 0.01
C ILE A 79 8.80 -8.93 -0.99
N PRO A 80 8.10 -10.04 -1.37
CA PRO A 80 6.94 -9.96 -2.25
C PRO A 80 5.82 -9.11 -1.64
N VAL A 81 5.25 -8.22 -2.44
CA VAL A 81 4.18 -7.30 -2.03
C VAL A 81 2.95 -8.06 -1.50
N GLU A 82 2.67 -9.23 -2.07
CA GLU A 82 1.52 -10.06 -1.71
C GLU A 82 1.61 -10.65 -0.29
N THR A 83 2.81 -10.85 0.23
CA THR A 83 3.04 -11.44 1.56
C THR A 83 3.47 -10.43 2.61
N ARG A 84 3.67 -9.15 2.22
CA ARG A 84 4.25 -8.11 3.07
C ARG A 84 3.55 -7.95 4.42
N ALA A 85 2.22 -7.87 4.41
CA ALA A 85 1.45 -7.59 5.62
C ALA A 85 1.63 -8.67 6.69
N GLN A 86 1.66 -9.95 6.29
CA GLN A 86 1.87 -11.06 7.21
C GLN A 86 3.29 -11.08 7.75
N ARG A 87 4.30 -10.86 6.88
CA ARG A 87 5.72 -10.85 7.28
C ARG A 87 6.02 -9.71 8.23
N VAL A 88 5.57 -8.50 7.94
CA VAL A 88 5.81 -7.32 8.78
C VAL A 88 5.14 -7.47 10.13
N LYS A 89 3.89 -7.96 10.20
CA LYS A 89 3.23 -8.24 11.48
C LYS A 89 3.94 -9.33 12.30
N ALA A 90 4.46 -10.36 11.66
CA ALA A 90 5.25 -11.37 12.34
C ALA A 90 6.55 -10.77 12.93
N ALA A 91 7.23 -9.88 12.19
CA ALA A 91 8.43 -9.20 12.65
C ALA A 91 8.19 -8.30 13.87
N PHE A 92 7.03 -7.67 14.00
CA PHE A 92 6.70 -6.87 15.19
C PHE A 92 6.66 -7.70 16.47
N ASN A 93 6.38 -9.01 16.36
CA ASN A 93 6.31 -9.94 17.48
C ASN A 93 7.60 -10.75 17.70
N ASP A 94 8.56 -10.67 16.79
CA ASP A 94 9.87 -11.35 16.91
C ASP A 94 11.02 -10.37 16.60
N PRO A 95 11.44 -9.57 17.59
CA PRO A 95 12.52 -8.59 17.41
C PRO A 95 13.85 -9.17 16.93
N LYS A 96 14.09 -10.48 17.15
CA LYS A 96 15.36 -11.11 16.75
C LYS A 96 15.48 -11.34 15.26
N SER A 97 14.36 -11.59 14.57
CA SER A 97 14.30 -11.76 13.12
C SER A 97 13.80 -10.51 12.40
N ALA A 98 13.35 -9.49 13.15
CA ALA A 98 12.84 -8.25 12.60
C ALA A 98 13.94 -7.47 11.85
N PRO A 99 13.60 -6.75 10.76
CA PRO A 99 14.50 -5.78 10.16
C PRO A 99 14.62 -4.53 11.03
N ASP A 100 15.62 -3.70 10.75
CA ASP A 100 15.79 -2.38 11.37
C ASP A 100 15.02 -1.30 10.60
N VAL A 101 14.98 -1.44 9.27
CA VAL A 101 14.33 -0.51 8.34
C VAL A 101 13.41 -1.30 7.40
N ILE A 102 12.23 -0.76 7.16
CA ILE A 102 11.26 -1.38 6.22
C ILE A 102 10.71 -0.37 5.23
N GLU A 103 10.50 -0.83 3.99
CA GLU A 103 9.55 -0.21 3.08
C GLU A 103 8.14 -0.72 3.42
N TYR A 104 7.16 0.19 3.49
CA TYR A 104 5.77 -0.17 3.74
C TYR A 104 4.81 0.72 2.96
N GLY A 105 3.64 0.18 2.62
CA GLY A 105 2.60 0.95 1.94
C GLY A 105 2.07 2.07 2.83
N ASN A 106 1.85 3.24 2.26
CA ASN A 106 1.36 4.39 3.00
C ASN A 106 -0.01 4.17 3.69
N THR A 107 -0.76 3.18 3.25
CA THR A 107 -2.03 2.75 3.86
C THR A 107 -1.84 1.94 5.14
N ASP A 108 -0.65 1.40 5.37
CA ASP A 108 -0.34 0.54 6.51
C ASP A 108 0.08 1.32 7.76
N THR A 109 0.42 2.62 7.60
CA THR A 109 0.98 3.46 8.68
C THR A 109 0.16 3.39 9.96
N ALA A 110 -1.14 3.64 9.90
CA ALA A 110 -2.00 3.67 11.08
C ALA A 110 -2.07 2.29 11.78
N GLY A 111 -2.12 1.22 11.00
CA GLY A 111 -2.11 -0.16 11.51
C GLY A 111 -0.80 -0.51 12.20
N TYR A 112 0.32 -0.25 11.55
CA TYR A 112 1.66 -0.56 12.09
C TYR A 112 2.02 0.27 13.33
N VAL A 113 1.51 1.52 13.41
CA VAL A 113 1.63 2.35 14.62
C VAL A 113 0.78 1.78 15.75
N ALA A 114 -0.46 1.38 15.48
CA ALA A 114 -1.33 0.76 16.48
C ALA A 114 -0.78 -0.58 16.99
N ASP A 115 -0.18 -1.38 16.12
CA ASP A 115 0.51 -2.62 16.46
C ASP A 115 1.86 -2.38 17.20
N GLY A 116 2.27 -1.10 17.32
CA GLY A 116 3.50 -0.70 18.01
C GLY A 116 4.79 -1.10 17.29
N GLY A 117 4.72 -1.36 15.97
CA GLY A 117 5.86 -1.82 15.18
C GLY A 117 6.82 -0.72 14.75
N LEU A 118 6.30 0.48 14.42
CA LEU A 118 7.11 1.60 13.93
C LEU A 118 7.63 2.49 15.06
N ALA A 119 8.83 3.03 14.87
CA ALA A 119 9.41 4.05 15.73
C ALA A 119 8.87 5.44 15.40
N ASP A 120 8.59 6.24 16.42
CA ASP A 120 8.36 7.69 16.27
C ASP A 120 9.68 8.35 15.89
N VAL A 121 9.75 8.88 14.67
CA VAL A 121 10.93 9.56 14.10
C VAL A 121 10.67 11.06 13.88
N THR A 122 9.71 11.63 14.59
CA THR A 122 9.26 13.03 14.42
C THR A 122 10.42 14.02 14.56
N ALA A 123 11.24 13.86 15.60
CA ALA A 123 12.36 14.76 15.85
C ALA A 123 13.42 14.68 14.75
N GLU A 124 13.78 13.46 14.36
CA GLU A 124 14.81 13.20 13.34
C GLU A 124 14.33 13.58 11.94
N PHE A 125 13.03 13.40 11.64
CA PHE A 125 12.45 13.84 10.38
C PHE A 125 12.37 15.37 10.31
N THR A 126 11.91 16.03 11.39
CA THR A 126 11.83 17.50 11.44
C THR A 126 13.21 18.17 11.34
N ALA A 127 14.25 17.54 11.90
CA ALA A 127 15.62 18.01 11.81
C ALA A 127 16.31 17.68 10.47
N TRP A 128 15.64 16.94 9.58
CA TRP A 128 16.18 16.62 8.27
C TRP A 128 16.01 17.82 7.34
N ASP A 129 17.09 18.28 6.75
CA ASP A 129 17.16 19.46 5.87
C ASP A 129 16.21 19.38 4.65
N GLN A 130 15.93 18.16 4.17
CA GLN A 130 15.04 17.92 3.03
C GLN A 130 13.56 17.78 3.42
N ALA A 131 13.23 17.68 4.71
CA ALA A 131 11.86 17.41 5.16
C ALA A 131 10.83 18.44 4.71
N ALA A 132 11.22 19.72 4.64
CA ALA A 132 10.34 20.82 4.23
C ALA A 132 9.88 20.74 2.78
N ASP A 133 10.69 20.13 1.90
CA ASP A 133 10.41 20.01 0.46
C ASP A 133 9.54 18.79 0.11
N THR A 134 9.29 17.92 1.09
CA THR A 134 8.39 16.78 0.91
C THR A 134 6.94 17.25 0.71
N ASP A 135 6.26 16.69 -0.27
CA ASP A 135 4.84 16.92 -0.52
C ASP A 135 4.00 16.71 0.76
N ALA A 136 3.10 17.65 1.03
CA ALA A 136 2.32 17.65 2.28
C ALA A 136 1.45 16.38 2.43
N THR A 137 0.80 15.93 1.34
CA THR A 137 -0.03 14.71 1.34
C THR A 137 0.81 13.46 1.56
N ALA A 138 1.99 13.39 0.93
CA ALA A 138 2.92 12.28 1.14
C ALA A 138 3.39 12.23 2.60
N ARG A 139 3.75 13.37 3.19
CA ARG A 139 4.13 13.47 4.60
C ARG A 139 2.98 13.09 5.55
N GLU A 140 1.76 13.53 5.25
CA GLU A 140 0.58 13.16 6.02
C GLU A 140 0.38 11.64 6.03
N SER A 141 0.67 10.95 4.93
CA SER A 141 0.56 9.49 4.86
C SER A 141 1.49 8.72 5.81
N ALA A 142 2.60 9.34 6.22
CA ALA A 142 3.53 8.80 7.22
C ALA A 142 3.25 9.32 8.65
N THR A 143 2.16 10.06 8.86
CA THR A 143 1.86 10.75 10.12
C THR A 143 0.62 10.15 10.79
N VAL A 144 0.71 9.87 12.08
CA VAL A 144 -0.41 9.41 12.92
C VAL A 144 -0.40 10.19 14.23
N GLY A 145 -1.53 10.80 14.60
CA GLY A 145 -1.63 11.57 15.85
C GLY A 145 -0.63 12.73 15.94
N GLY A 146 -0.26 13.35 14.83
CA GLY A 146 0.72 14.43 14.75
C GLY A 146 2.19 13.98 14.83
N LYS A 147 2.46 12.67 14.86
CA LYS A 147 3.79 12.09 14.93
C LYS A 147 4.15 11.41 13.62
N VAL A 148 5.40 11.55 13.19
CA VAL A 148 5.95 10.99 11.95
C VAL A 148 6.56 9.61 12.24
N TYR A 149 6.21 8.61 11.40
CA TYR A 149 6.64 7.22 11.56
C TYR A 149 7.41 6.67 10.36
N GLY A 150 7.80 7.52 9.43
CA GLY A 150 8.61 7.17 8.28
C GLY A 150 8.87 8.36 7.37
N ALA A 151 9.73 8.17 6.39
CA ALA A 151 9.99 9.12 5.32
C ALA A 151 9.30 8.64 4.03
N PRO A 152 8.48 9.47 3.36
CA PRO A 152 7.86 9.10 2.09
C PRO A 152 8.91 8.79 1.02
N LEU A 153 8.75 7.66 0.33
CA LEU A 153 9.70 7.19 -0.69
C LEU A 153 9.25 7.60 -2.10
N PHE A 154 8.00 7.34 -2.44
CA PHE A 154 7.42 7.75 -3.72
C PHE A 154 5.90 7.89 -3.62
N VAL A 155 5.32 8.64 -4.54
CA VAL A 155 3.87 8.71 -4.75
C VAL A 155 3.50 7.73 -5.86
N GLY A 156 2.58 6.82 -5.59
CA GLY A 156 2.09 5.86 -6.57
C GLY A 156 0.72 6.24 -7.10
N VAL A 157 0.61 6.57 -8.38
CA VAL A 157 -0.66 6.90 -9.03
C VAL A 157 -0.92 5.98 -10.20
N ARG A 158 -2.17 5.61 -10.42
CA ARG A 158 -2.55 4.72 -11.53
C ARG A 158 -3.19 5.48 -12.67
N ALA A 159 -2.89 5.01 -13.89
CA ALA A 159 -3.43 5.52 -15.14
C ALA A 159 -3.75 4.36 -16.10
N LEU A 160 -4.28 4.63 -17.27
CA LEU A 160 -4.60 3.65 -18.28
C LEU A 160 -3.44 3.49 -19.27
N TYR A 161 -2.81 2.34 -19.26
CA TYR A 161 -1.89 1.87 -20.31
C TYR A 161 -2.70 1.26 -21.45
N TYR A 162 -2.38 1.58 -22.70
CA TYR A 162 -3.03 0.96 -23.85
C TYR A 162 -2.05 0.70 -25.02
N ARG A 163 -2.31 -0.33 -25.80
CA ARG A 163 -1.53 -0.77 -26.96
C ARG A 163 -1.82 0.11 -28.18
N THR A 164 -0.88 0.97 -28.55
CA THR A 164 -1.04 1.88 -29.71
C THR A 164 -1.12 1.15 -31.05
N ASP A 165 -0.46 -0.01 -31.19
CA ASP A 165 -0.54 -0.87 -32.36
C ASP A 165 -1.92 -1.51 -32.51
N VAL A 166 -2.49 -2.07 -31.45
CA VAL A 166 -3.85 -2.65 -31.43
C VAL A 166 -4.91 -1.58 -31.70
N PHE A 167 -4.77 -0.41 -31.05
CA PHE A 167 -5.72 0.70 -31.25
C PHE A 167 -5.72 1.20 -32.68
N ARG A 168 -4.55 1.33 -33.30
CA ARG A 168 -4.43 1.75 -34.71
C ARG A 168 -5.02 0.69 -35.65
N GLU A 169 -4.73 -0.59 -35.44
CA GLU A 169 -5.26 -1.70 -36.22
C GLU A 169 -6.79 -1.73 -36.22
N LEU A 170 -7.39 -1.53 -35.03
CA LEU A 170 -8.85 -1.59 -34.85
C LEU A 170 -9.56 -0.26 -35.05
N GLY A 171 -8.83 0.82 -35.41
CA GLY A 171 -9.38 2.17 -35.58
C GLY A 171 -9.98 2.70 -34.27
N LEU A 172 -9.33 2.45 -33.13
CA LEU A 172 -9.77 2.90 -31.80
C LEU A 172 -9.08 4.20 -31.40
N ALA A 173 -9.78 5.03 -30.64
CA ALA A 173 -9.21 6.14 -29.89
C ALA A 173 -9.15 5.80 -28.40
N ALA A 174 -8.27 6.48 -27.65
CA ALA A 174 -8.25 6.35 -26.22
C ALA A 174 -9.62 6.70 -25.60
N PRO A 175 -10.15 5.88 -24.68
CA PRO A 175 -11.49 6.09 -24.12
C PRO A 175 -11.53 7.36 -23.28
N ARG A 176 -12.63 8.10 -23.37
CA ARG A 176 -12.85 9.39 -22.72
C ARG A 176 -13.84 9.32 -21.57
N THR A 177 -14.51 8.18 -21.41
CA THR A 177 -15.41 7.86 -20.29
C THR A 177 -15.20 6.40 -19.86
N GLN A 178 -15.65 6.04 -18.65
CA GLN A 178 -15.63 4.66 -18.21
C GLN A 178 -16.49 3.74 -19.07
N ASP A 179 -17.62 4.22 -19.58
CA ASP A 179 -18.46 3.46 -20.52
C ASP A 179 -17.72 3.18 -21.83
N GLU A 180 -17.02 4.19 -22.39
CA GLU A 180 -16.17 4.00 -23.57
C GLU A 180 -15.02 3.03 -23.27
N LEU A 181 -14.43 3.08 -22.08
CA LEU A 181 -13.38 2.14 -21.67
C LEU A 181 -13.88 0.70 -21.66
N VAL A 182 -15.05 0.44 -21.05
CA VAL A 182 -15.67 -0.88 -21.01
C VAL A 182 -16.02 -1.35 -22.43
N ALA A 183 -16.63 -0.50 -23.23
CA ALA A 183 -16.99 -0.82 -24.63
C ALA A 183 -15.75 -1.12 -25.47
N THR A 184 -14.68 -0.31 -25.32
CA THR A 184 -13.39 -0.52 -26.01
C THR A 184 -12.75 -1.84 -25.62
N ALA A 185 -12.76 -2.18 -24.32
CA ALA A 185 -12.23 -3.44 -23.82
C ALA A 185 -12.96 -4.64 -24.44
N LYS A 186 -14.28 -4.62 -24.43
CA LYS A 186 -15.10 -5.68 -25.03
C LYS A 186 -14.91 -5.79 -26.53
N ARG A 187 -14.76 -4.66 -27.23
CA ARG A 187 -14.48 -4.64 -28.68
C ARG A 187 -13.12 -5.25 -28.99
N ILE A 188 -12.05 -4.89 -28.25
CA ILE A 188 -10.74 -5.50 -28.43
C ILE A 188 -10.84 -7.03 -28.24
N ARG A 189 -11.46 -7.51 -27.18
CA ARG A 189 -11.63 -8.94 -26.91
C ARG A 189 -12.39 -9.65 -28.03
N LYS A 190 -13.43 -9.01 -28.57
CA LYS A 190 -14.22 -9.58 -29.69
C LYS A 190 -13.41 -9.71 -30.96
N GLU A 191 -12.67 -8.65 -31.34
CA GLU A 191 -11.87 -8.61 -32.58
C GLU A 191 -10.53 -9.35 -32.48
N ARG A 192 -10.00 -9.48 -31.25
CA ARG A 192 -8.72 -10.12 -30.94
C ARG A 192 -8.90 -11.09 -29.75
N PRO A 193 -9.52 -12.26 -29.99
CA PRO A 193 -9.91 -13.20 -28.92
C PRO A 193 -8.73 -13.75 -28.10
N GLU A 194 -7.50 -13.65 -28.59
CA GLU A 194 -6.27 -14.01 -27.86
C GLU A 194 -5.85 -12.96 -26.82
N LEU A 195 -6.40 -11.73 -26.90
CA LEU A 195 -6.09 -10.66 -25.96
C LEU A 195 -7.21 -10.51 -24.91
N TYR A 196 -6.84 -10.18 -23.72
CA TYR A 196 -7.76 -9.43 -22.83
C TYR A 196 -7.96 -8.04 -23.42
N GLY A 197 -9.18 -7.54 -23.50
CA GLY A 197 -9.39 -6.15 -23.92
C GLY A 197 -8.77 -5.17 -22.93
N LEU A 198 -9.12 -5.34 -21.63
CA LEU A 198 -8.44 -4.74 -20.50
C LEU A 198 -8.11 -5.87 -19.51
N ALA A 199 -6.85 -6.00 -19.15
CA ALA A 199 -6.45 -6.88 -18.06
C ALA A 199 -7.04 -6.34 -16.74
N ALA A 200 -8.20 -6.87 -16.34
CA ALA A 200 -8.89 -6.55 -15.11
C ALA A 200 -8.66 -7.63 -14.07
N GLY A 201 -8.59 -7.25 -12.80
CA GLY A 201 -8.30 -8.20 -11.73
C GLY A 201 -9.34 -8.21 -10.62
N GLY A 202 -9.88 -9.40 -10.29
CA GLY A 202 -10.79 -9.58 -9.15
C GLY A 202 -10.09 -9.47 -7.80
N ALA A 203 -8.75 -9.56 -7.75
CA ALA A 203 -7.95 -9.29 -6.56
C ALA A 203 -7.27 -7.90 -6.59
N PHE A 204 -7.78 -6.97 -7.40
CA PHE A 204 -7.17 -5.67 -7.62
C PHE A 204 -8.02 -4.52 -7.05
N THR A 205 -8.05 -4.39 -5.72
CA THR A 205 -8.76 -3.32 -5.00
C THR A 205 -8.51 -1.94 -5.60
N TYR A 206 -7.26 -1.54 -5.73
CA TYR A 206 -6.87 -0.20 -6.19
C TYR A 206 -7.07 0.05 -7.68
N GLY A 207 -7.39 -0.97 -8.46
CA GLY A 207 -7.87 -0.84 -9.84
C GLY A 207 -9.37 -0.61 -9.93
N ALA A 208 -10.13 -1.14 -8.96
CA ALA A 208 -11.59 -0.99 -8.88
C ALA A 208 -12.03 0.35 -8.28
N LEU A 209 -11.29 0.88 -7.29
CA LEU A 209 -11.67 2.08 -6.55
C LEU A 209 -11.89 3.33 -7.44
N PRO A 210 -11.09 3.61 -8.49
CA PRO A 210 -11.36 4.74 -9.37
C PRO A 210 -12.75 4.70 -10.04
N PHE A 211 -13.31 3.51 -10.27
CA PHE A 211 -14.67 3.36 -10.81
C PHE A 211 -15.73 3.72 -9.76
N VAL A 212 -15.52 3.28 -8.52
CA VAL A 212 -16.40 3.63 -7.38
C VAL A 212 -16.39 5.13 -7.17
N TRP A 213 -15.22 5.75 -7.11
CA TRP A 213 -15.09 7.17 -6.84
C TRP A 213 -15.59 8.06 -8.00
N ALA A 214 -15.37 7.67 -9.25
CA ALA A 214 -15.87 8.41 -10.41
C ALA A 214 -17.40 8.36 -10.49
N ALA A 215 -18.04 7.31 -9.98
CA ALA A 215 -19.49 7.22 -9.84
C ALA A 215 -20.05 8.04 -8.66
N GLY A 216 -19.17 8.67 -7.85
CA GLY A 216 -19.56 9.41 -6.65
C GLY A 216 -19.70 8.58 -5.37
N GLY A 217 -19.36 7.28 -5.44
CA GLY A 217 -19.30 6.39 -4.28
C GLY A 217 -18.02 6.53 -3.48
N ASP A 218 -17.94 5.78 -2.37
CA ASP A 218 -16.73 5.69 -1.56
C ASP A 218 -16.63 4.33 -0.86
N LEU A 219 -15.45 4.02 -0.29
CA LEU A 219 -15.24 2.88 0.60
C LEU A 219 -15.95 3.06 1.93
N ALA A 220 -15.79 4.23 2.50
CA ALA A 220 -16.38 4.61 3.76
C ALA A 220 -16.54 6.13 3.86
N THR A 221 -17.44 6.58 4.72
CA THR A 221 -17.64 7.98 5.09
C THR A 221 -17.35 8.17 6.56
N ARG A 222 -17.08 9.41 6.98
CA ARG A 222 -17.02 9.76 8.40
C ARG A 222 -18.35 10.36 8.84
N ASP A 223 -18.85 9.92 9.97
CA ASP A 223 -20.00 10.55 10.62
C ASP A 223 -19.62 11.82 11.40
N GLY A 224 -20.60 12.47 12.00
CA GLY A 224 -20.38 13.72 12.77
C GLY A 224 -19.49 13.55 14.02
N SER A 225 -19.23 12.32 14.48
CA SER A 225 -18.28 12.01 15.55
C SER A 225 -16.87 11.75 15.03
N GLY A 226 -16.68 11.66 13.70
CA GLY A 226 -15.45 11.29 13.06
C GLY A 226 -15.25 9.78 12.90
N ALA A 227 -16.22 8.96 13.34
CA ALA A 227 -16.18 7.51 13.16
C ALA A 227 -16.43 7.12 11.70
N TYR A 228 -15.73 6.09 11.25
CA TYR A 228 -15.93 5.57 9.91
C TYR A 228 -17.16 4.67 9.82
N ARG A 229 -17.87 4.79 8.69
CA ARG A 229 -18.97 3.92 8.27
C ARG A 229 -18.70 3.45 6.85
N ALA A 230 -18.89 2.16 6.60
CA ALA A 230 -18.78 1.61 5.26
C ALA A 230 -19.82 2.26 4.31
N ALA A 231 -19.43 2.44 3.03
CA ALA A 231 -20.27 3.08 2.01
C ALA A 231 -20.23 2.33 0.66
N LEU A 232 -19.67 1.12 0.62
CA LEU A 232 -19.61 0.30 -0.60
C LEU A 232 -20.99 -0.14 -1.12
N ASP A 233 -22.00 -0.19 -0.27
CA ASP A 233 -23.37 -0.56 -0.60
C ASP A 233 -24.26 0.61 -1.03
N SER A 234 -23.73 1.83 -1.08
CA SER A 234 -24.42 2.99 -1.64
C SER A 234 -24.72 2.79 -3.13
N ASP A 235 -25.80 3.41 -3.64
CA ASP A 235 -26.16 3.30 -5.06
C ASP A 235 -25.01 3.74 -5.97
N ALA A 236 -24.30 4.80 -5.62
CA ALA A 236 -23.15 5.29 -6.36
C ALA A 236 -21.97 4.30 -6.36
N ALA A 237 -21.65 3.69 -5.20
CA ALA A 237 -20.59 2.69 -5.13
C ALA A 237 -20.97 1.42 -5.91
N VAL A 238 -22.20 0.97 -5.81
CA VAL A 238 -22.74 -0.19 -6.57
C VAL A 238 -22.65 0.07 -8.07
N ALA A 239 -22.95 1.29 -8.55
CA ALA A 239 -22.80 1.64 -9.95
C ALA A 239 -21.33 1.54 -10.43
N GLY A 240 -20.38 2.09 -9.67
CA GLY A 240 -18.94 1.98 -9.98
C GLY A 240 -18.44 0.53 -9.93
N LEU A 241 -18.85 -0.24 -8.93
CA LEU A 241 -18.53 -1.67 -8.84
C LEU A 241 -19.09 -2.46 -10.03
N THR A 242 -20.33 -2.14 -10.48
CA THR A 242 -20.94 -2.76 -11.65
C THR A 242 -20.12 -2.49 -12.90
N ALA A 243 -19.67 -1.24 -13.10
CA ALA A 243 -18.83 -0.88 -14.24
C ALA A 243 -17.51 -1.65 -14.24
N TYR A 244 -16.80 -1.70 -13.08
CA TYR A 244 -15.56 -2.44 -12.99
C TYR A 244 -15.73 -3.95 -13.17
N THR A 245 -16.70 -4.55 -12.48
CA THR A 245 -16.89 -6.00 -12.50
C THR A 245 -17.44 -6.52 -13.82
N SER A 246 -18.06 -5.65 -14.64
CA SER A 246 -18.45 -5.98 -16.03
C SER A 246 -17.24 -6.27 -16.93
N LEU A 247 -16.05 -5.94 -16.50
CA LEU A 247 -14.77 -6.28 -17.16
C LEU A 247 -14.26 -7.68 -16.81
N LEU A 248 -14.86 -8.34 -15.81
CA LEU A 248 -14.49 -9.69 -15.36
C LEU A 248 -15.46 -10.72 -15.96
N GLY A 249 -15.35 -10.94 -17.27
CA GLY A 249 -16.22 -11.85 -18.02
C GLY A 249 -15.57 -12.27 -19.34
N ASP A 250 -16.14 -13.29 -20.01
CA ASP A 250 -15.57 -13.87 -21.24
C ASP A 250 -15.47 -12.87 -22.39
N ASP A 251 -16.32 -11.84 -22.36
CA ASP A 251 -16.33 -10.74 -23.34
C ASP A 251 -15.22 -9.68 -23.13
N ASN A 252 -14.36 -9.85 -22.08
CA ASN A 252 -13.18 -9.03 -21.84
C ASN A 252 -12.03 -9.84 -21.20
N CYS A 253 -12.13 -10.12 -19.91
CA CYS A 253 -11.11 -10.81 -19.12
C CYS A 253 -11.80 -11.97 -18.36
N PRO A 254 -11.71 -13.23 -18.86
CA PRO A 254 -12.48 -14.35 -18.32
C PRO A 254 -12.33 -14.52 -16.81
N ALA A 255 -13.42 -14.59 -16.07
CA ALA A 255 -13.42 -14.67 -14.62
C ALA A 255 -12.58 -15.85 -14.09
N ALA A 256 -12.59 -16.99 -14.80
CA ALA A 256 -11.79 -18.18 -14.45
C ALA A 256 -10.29 -17.87 -14.32
N THR A 257 -9.76 -16.90 -15.09
CA THR A 257 -8.36 -16.49 -15.07
C THR A 257 -8.17 -15.20 -14.30
N CYS A 258 -9.06 -14.22 -14.50
CA CYS A 258 -8.85 -12.85 -14.08
C CYS A 258 -9.31 -12.58 -12.64
N ALA A 259 -10.21 -13.41 -12.07
CA ALA A 259 -10.69 -13.21 -10.71
C ALA A 259 -9.58 -13.21 -9.64
N GLN A 260 -8.48 -13.92 -9.88
CA GLN A 260 -7.36 -13.99 -8.95
C GLN A 260 -6.23 -12.99 -9.26
N MET A 261 -6.32 -12.23 -10.37
CA MET A 261 -5.29 -11.28 -10.75
C MET A 261 -5.31 -10.06 -9.84
N GLY A 262 -4.17 -9.75 -9.23
CA GLY A 262 -3.88 -8.47 -8.59
C GLY A 262 -3.21 -7.49 -9.56
N GLY A 263 -2.82 -6.31 -9.08
CA GLY A 263 -2.22 -5.26 -9.90
C GLY A 263 -0.94 -5.70 -10.64
N ASN A 264 -0.06 -6.45 -9.98
CA ASN A 264 1.16 -6.97 -10.60
C ASN A 264 0.85 -7.97 -11.74
N ALA A 265 -0.15 -8.85 -11.55
CA ALA A 265 -0.53 -9.81 -12.57
C ALA A 265 -1.16 -9.13 -13.80
N THR A 266 -1.97 -8.08 -13.60
CA THR A 266 -2.59 -7.33 -14.71
C THR A 266 -1.55 -6.61 -15.55
N ILE A 267 -0.58 -5.94 -14.92
CA ILE A 267 0.48 -5.25 -15.65
C ILE A 267 1.47 -6.21 -16.31
N THR A 268 1.74 -7.37 -15.68
CA THR A 268 2.55 -8.44 -16.29
C THR A 268 1.89 -8.99 -17.55
N ALA A 269 0.57 -9.20 -17.53
CA ALA A 269 -0.18 -9.62 -18.72
C ALA A 269 -0.10 -8.58 -19.84
N PHE A 270 -0.20 -7.30 -19.52
CA PHE A 270 -0.03 -6.22 -20.50
C PHE A 270 1.39 -6.17 -21.06
N ALA A 271 2.41 -6.16 -20.20
CA ALA A 271 3.82 -6.14 -20.60
C ALA A 271 4.18 -7.35 -21.49
N ALA A 272 3.60 -8.52 -21.24
CA ALA A 272 3.72 -9.71 -22.06
C ALA A 272 2.91 -9.66 -23.39
N GLY A 273 2.23 -8.56 -23.69
CA GLY A 273 1.44 -8.40 -24.91
C GLY A 273 0.11 -9.16 -24.94
N LYS A 274 -0.36 -9.67 -23.78
CA LYS A 274 -1.60 -10.45 -23.65
C LYS A 274 -2.86 -9.59 -23.42
N ALA A 275 -2.72 -8.27 -23.35
CA ALA A 275 -3.85 -7.34 -23.15
C ALA A 275 -3.73 -6.12 -24.05
N GLY A 276 -4.86 -5.61 -24.50
CA GLY A 276 -4.96 -4.33 -25.20
C GLY A 276 -4.83 -3.11 -24.30
N MET A 277 -5.30 -3.24 -23.05
CA MET A 277 -5.23 -2.21 -22.01
C MET A 277 -4.92 -2.81 -20.66
N ALA A 278 -4.39 -1.99 -19.73
CA ALA A 278 -4.26 -2.30 -18.31
C ALA A 278 -4.29 -1.02 -17.47
N ILE A 279 -4.78 -1.14 -16.23
CA ILE A 279 -4.62 -0.10 -15.21
C ILE A 279 -3.30 -0.37 -14.50
N GLY A 280 -2.35 0.56 -14.62
CA GLY A 280 -1.01 0.43 -14.03
C GLY A 280 -0.53 1.73 -13.38
N GLY A 281 0.41 1.63 -12.45
CA GLY A 281 1.03 2.78 -11.81
C GLY A 281 2.18 3.36 -12.63
N ASP A 282 2.65 4.54 -12.23
CA ASP A 282 3.92 5.11 -12.64
C ASP A 282 5.07 4.12 -12.39
N PHE A 283 5.05 3.45 -11.25
CA PHE A 283 5.98 2.37 -10.86
C PHE A 283 5.93 1.11 -11.74
N SER A 284 4.93 0.98 -12.61
CA SER A 284 4.83 -0.14 -13.56
C SER A 284 5.65 0.08 -14.83
N HIS A 285 6.17 1.29 -15.04
CA HIS A 285 6.83 1.68 -16.28
C HIS A 285 8.01 0.79 -16.64
N ALA A 286 8.89 0.51 -15.68
CA ALA A 286 10.05 -0.36 -15.90
C ALA A 286 9.66 -1.76 -16.41
N ALA A 287 8.61 -2.36 -15.83
CA ALA A 287 8.10 -3.65 -16.26
C ALA A 287 7.52 -3.63 -17.69
N VAL A 288 6.82 -2.55 -18.05
CA VAL A 288 6.26 -2.39 -19.39
C VAL A 288 7.37 -2.17 -20.42
N GLU A 289 8.38 -1.36 -20.11
CA GLU A 289 9.56 -1.14 -20.96
C GLU A 289 10.45 -2.37 -21.12
N ALA A 290 10.47 -3.27 -20.15
CA ALA A 290 11.16 -4.55 -20.26
C ALA A 290 10.34 -5.60 -21.02
N GLY A 291 9.05 -5.34 -21.29
CA GLY A 291 8.11 -6.29 -21.88
C GLY A 291 8.07 -6.28 -23.40
N GLN A 292 7.20 -7.14 -23.96
CA GLN A 292 6.99 -7.29 -25.42
C GLN A 292 6.27 -6.09 -26.05
N VAL A 293 5.67 -5.24 -25.24
CA VAL A 293 4.92 -4.05 -25.67
C VAL A 293 5.78 -2.80 -25.74
N LYS A 294 7.08 -2.88 -25.48
CA LYS A 294 8.03 -1.77 -25.55
C LYS A 294 7.88 -1.00 -26.87
N GLY A 295 7.71 0.34 -26.76
CA GLY A 295 7.52 1.22 -27.90
C GLY A 295 6.18 1.07 -28.63
N LYS A 296 5.25 0.25 -28.12
CA LYS A 296 3.92 -0.02 -28.70
C LYS A 296 2.78 0.32 -27.75
N TYR A 297 3.01 1.18 -26.79
CA TYR A 297 1.99 1.61 -25.83
C TYR A 297 2.00 3.13 -25.63
N ALA A 298 0.93 3.61 -25.04
CA ALA A 298 0.83 4.95 -24.50
C ALA A 298 0.07 4.89 -23.17
N VAL A 299 0.16 5.98 -22.41
CA VAL A 299 -0.54 6.14 -21.13
C VAL A 299 -1.44 7.38 -21.22
N VAL A 300 -2.64 7.26 -20.67
CA VAL A 300 -3.57 8.37 -20.48
C VAL A 300 -4.16 8.31 -19.08
N PRO A 301 -4.62 9.42 -18.48
CA PRO A 301 -5.38 9.36 -17.24
C PRO A 301 -6.54 8.37 -17.36
N LEU A 302 -6.87 7.68 -16.25
CA LEU A 302 -8.07 6.84 -16.24
C LEU A 302 -9.31 7.74 -16.37
N PRO A 303 -10.20 7.50 -17.35
CA PRO A 303 -11.33 8.39 -17.57
C PRO A 303 -12.35 8.29 -16.43
N GLY A 304 -13.01 9.41 -16.16
CA GLY A 304 -14.18 9.45 -15.28
C GLY A 304 -15.46 9.03 -16.00
N THR A 305 -16.62 9.39 -15.46
CA THR A 305 -17.93 9.02 -16.00
C THR A 305 -18.40 9.99 -17.12
N THR A 306 -17.85 11.20 -17.19
CA THR A 306 -18.21 12.19 -18.22
C THR A 306 -17.02 12.50 -19.13
N PRO A 307 -17.25 12.85 -20.41
CA PRO A 307 -16.17 13.16 -21.34
C PRO A 307 -15.24 14.26 -20.83
N GLY A 308 -13.95 13.98 -20.80
CA GLY A 308 -12.91 14.90 -20.33
C GLY A 308 -12.71 14.92 -18.81
N SER A 309 -13.53 14.23 -18.02
CA SER A 309 -13.25 14.03 -16.60
C SER A 309 -12.20 12.93 -16.39
N ILE A 310 -11.38 13.08 -15.37
CA ILE A 310 -10.41 12.09 -14.89
C ILE A 310 -11.00 11.43 -13.66
N ALA A 311 -10.94 10.09 -13.59
CA ALA A 311 -11.35 9.36 -12.39
C ALA A 311 -10.42 9.72 -11.22
N PRO A 312 -10.97 9.99 -10.02
CA PRO A 312 -10.12 10.17 -8.84
C PRO A 312 -9.22 8.96 -8.64
N ALA A 313 -7.92 9.19 -8.51
CA ALA A 313 -6.98 8.11 -8.30
C ALA A 313 -6.76 7.84 -6.81
N PHE A 314 -6.38 6.61 -6.49
CA PHE A 314 -5.84 6.29 -5.19
C PHE A 314 -4.49 6.98 -5.00
N ALA A 315 -4.36 7.79 -3.94
CA ALA A 315 -3.09 8.40 -3.55
C ALA A 315 -2.20 7.34 -2.87
N GLY A 316 -1.68 6.42 -3.67
CA GLY A 316 -0.78 5.37 -3.23
C GLY A 316 0.63 5.89 -2.99
N GLY A 317 1.51 4.96 -2.70
CA GLY A 317 2.93 5.21 -2.46
C GLY A 317 3.44 4.42 -1.28
N ASN A 318 4.74 4.47 -1.09
CA ASN A 318 5.39 3.77 0.00
C ASN A 318 6.20 4.73 0.85
N ASN A 319 6.38 4.36 2.10
CA ASN A 319 7.23 5.03 3.06
C ASN A 319 8.39 4.11 3.46
N ILE A 320 9.50 4.68 3.88
CA ILE A 320 10.58 3.97 4.58
C ILE A 320 10.44 4.29 6.07
N GLY A 321 10.31 3.26 6.90
CA GLY A 321 10.17 3.39 8.35
C GLY A 321 11.25 2.63 9.11
N VAL A 322 11.44 3.05 10.35
CA VAL A 322 12.35 2.40 11.31
C VAL A 322 11.51 1.57 12.26
N LEU A 323 11.88 0.31 12.52
CA LEU A 323 11.19 -0.49 13.51
C LEU A 323 11.53 -0.05 14.92
N ARG A 324 10.52 -0.08 15.81
CA ARG A 324 10.70 0.30 17.21
C ARG A 324 11.64 -0.66 17.98
N SER A 325 11.75 -1.89 17.50
CA SER A 325 12.60 -2.94 18.10
C SER A 325 14.08 -2.84 17.72
N THR A 326 14.47 -1.94 16.79
CA THR A 326 15.86 -1.82 16.36
C THR A 326 16.80 -1.49 17.53
N ALA A 327 17.96 -2.14 17.57
CA ALA A 327 19.07 -1.77 18.45
C ALA A 327 19.96 -0.65 17.84
N HIS A 328 19.78 -0.31 16.56
CA HIS A 328 20.61 0.58 15.77
C HIS A 328 19.89 1.87 15.37
N ARG A 329 19.12 2.49 16.28
CA ARG A 329 18.21 3.58 15.97
C ARG A 329 18.82 4.71 15.12
N THR A 330 19.97 5.22 15.53
CA THR A 330 20.63 6.33 14.80
C THR A 330 21.03 5.91 13.39
N LEU A 331 21.62 4.73 13.23
CA LEU A 331 22.01 4.18 11.93
C LEU A 331 20.78 3.91 11.05
N ALA A 332 19.73 3.33 11.61
CA ALA A 332 18.48 3.04 10.90
C ALA A 332 17.80 4.32 10.40
N VAL A 333 17.79 5.40 11.19
CA VAL A 333 17.28 6.71 10.77
C VAL A 333 18.13 7.32 9.67
N ASP A 334 19.45 7.25 9.77
CA ASP A 334 20.35 7.75 8.71
C ASP A 334 20.15 6.98 7.39
N LEU A 335 20.00 5.65 7.48
CA LEU A 335 19.72 4.81 6.31
C LEU A 335 18.32 5.09 5.73
N MET A 336 17.31 5.28 6.57
CA MET A 336 15.97 5.73 6.13
C MET A 336 16.03 7.01 5.32
N LYS A 337 16.78 8.02 5.81
CA LYS A 337 16.99 9.30 5.10
C LYS A 337 17.76 9.12 3.80
N GLY A 338 18.73 8.22 3.75
CA GLY A 338 19.45 7.88 2.52
C GLY A 338 18.53 7.25 1.48
N LEU A 339 17.76 6.23 1.87
CA LEU A 339 16.83 5.53 1.00
C LEU A 339 15.70 6.43 0.48
N ALA A 340 15.20 7.35 1.32
CA ALA A 340 14.09 8.24 0.98
C ALA A 340 14.53 9.64 0.52
N GLY A 341 15.83 9.91 0.38
CA GLY A 341 16.37 11.23 0.03
C GLY A 341 16.13 11.64 -1.43
N LYS A 342 16.26 12.94 -1.72
CA LYS A 342 16.03 13.52 -3.05
C LYS A 342 16.82 12.84 -4.16
N GLU A 343 18.11 12.58 -3.93
CA GLU A 343 19.00 11.93 -4.89
C GLU A 343 18.49 10.51 -5.21
N THR A 344 18.22 9.71 -4.18
CA THR A 344 17.68 8.35 -4.35
C THR A 344 16.33 8.35 -5.06
N GLN A 345 15.43 9.29 -4.72
CA GLN A 345 14.14 9.38 -5.41
C GLN A 345 14.28 9.80 -6.88
N ALA A 346 15.23 10.68 -7.21
CA ALA A 346 15.54 11.03 -8.59
C ALA A 346 16.08 9.82 -9.37
N GLU A 347 16.97 9.03 -8.78
CA GLU A 347 17.52 7.82 -9.38
C GLU A 347 16.45 6.73 -9.53
N LEU A 348 15.59 6.52 -8.52
CA LEU A 348 14.46 5.60 -8.59
C LEU A 348 13.44 6.03 -9.66
N PHE A 349 13.22 7.33 -9.83
CA PHE A 349 12.41 7.82 -10.94
C PHE A 349 13.04 7.48 -12.29
N ASP A 350 14.34 7.69 -12.44
CA ASP A 350 15.03 7.39 -13.68
C ASP A 350 15.07 5.88 -14.00
N ALA A 351 15.23 5.06 -12.98
CA ALA A 351 15.33 3.60 -13.09
C ALA A 351 13.97 2.91 -13.23
N MET A 352 12.99 3.31 -12.43
CA MET A 352 11.71 2.60 -12.26
C MET A 352 10.49 3.41 -12.73
N GLY A 353 10.58 4.74 -12.77
CA GLY A 353 9.46 5.64 -13.02
C GLY A 353 8.71 6.06 -11.75
N PHE A 354 9.22 5.76 -10.58
CA PHE A 354 8.59 6.14 -9.30
C PHE A 354 8.51 7.65 -9.16
N LEU A 355 7.29 8.20 -9.01
CA LEU A 355 7.12 9.64 -8.87
C LEU A 355 7.67 10.14 -7.54
N PRO A 356 8.61 11.09 -7.54
CA PRO A 356 9.20 11.62 -6.32
C PRO A 356 8.17 12.29 -5.41
N THR A 357 8.38 12.17 -4.11
CA THR A 357 7.57 12.87 -3.10
C THR A 357 8.03 14.32 -2.89
N PHE A 358 9.24 14.65 -3.29
CA PHE A 358 9.75 16.02 -3.28
C PHE A 358 9.20 16.81 -4.48
N THR A 359 8.58 17.95 -4.21
CA THR A 359 7.86 18.72 -5.23
C THR A 359 8.79 19.28 -6.32
N ASP A 360 9.99 19.70 -5.96
CA ASP A 360 11.02 20.18 -6.88
C ASP A 360 11.57 19.05 -7.76
N VAL A 361 11.91 17.90 -7.18
CA VAL A 361 12.40 16.72 -7.92
C VAL A 361 11.32 16.20 -8.87
N ARG A 362 10.05 16.19 -8.44
CA ARG A 362 8.92 15.78 -9.29
C ARG A 362 8.68 16.75 -10.45
N ALA A 363 8.84 18.06 -10.24
CA ALA A 363 8.72 19.04 -11.30
C ALA A 363 9.80 18.84 -12.37
N ASP A 364 11.05 18.60 -11.98
CA ASP A 364 12.14 18.29 -12.90
C ASP A 364 11.90 16.96 -13.65
N ALA A 365 11.44 15.93 -12.95
CA ALA A 365 11.08 14.63 -13.51
C ALA A 365 10.05 14.75 -14.66
N ALA A 366 9.06 15.61 -14.50
CA ALA A 366 8.01 15.86 -15.50
C ALA A 366 8.59 16.42 -16.80
N HIS A 367 9.61 17.28 -16.72
CA HIS A 367 10.28 17.83 -17.90
C HIS A 367 11.17 16.80 -18.61
N ARG A 368 11.80 15.92 -17.87
CA ARG A 368 12.75 14.93 -18.42
C ARG A 368 12.06 13.73 -19.10
N LYS A 369 10.91 13.30 -18.59
CA LYS A 369 10.24 12.10 -19.09
C LYS A 369 8.74 12.33 -19.35
N PRO A 370 8.33 12.61 -20.59
CA PRO A 370 6.94 12.91 -20.93
C PRO A 370 5.92 11.82 -20.55
N PHE A 371 6.34 10.56 -20.38
CA PHE A 371 5.45 9.47 -20.04
C PHE A 371 4.76 9.66 -18.67
N VAL A 372 5.35 10.46 -17.76
CA VAL A 372 4.76 10.69 -16.43
C VAL A 372 3.64 11.74 -16.44
N LYS A 373 3.50 12.50 -17.53
CA LYS A 373 2.47 13.55 -17.62
C LYS A 373 1.06 13.05 -17.28
N PRO A 374 0.58 11.89 -17.78
CA PRO A 374 -0.75 11.39 -17.44
C PRO A 374 -0.93 11.12 -15.94
N PHE A 375 0.11 10.70 -15.23
CA PHE A 375 0.06 10.48 -13.78
C PHE A 375 0.03 11.80 -13.03
N ILE A 376 0.79 12.81 -13.47
CA ILE A 376 0.77 14.16 -12.88
C ILE A 376 -0.59 14.81 -13.13
N ASP A 377 -1.16 14.69 -14.34
CA ASP A 377 -2.50 15.18 -14.65
C ASP A 377 -3.56 14.50 -13.74
N THR A 378 -3.39 13.21 -13.46
CA THR A 378 -4.26 12.46 -12.54
C THR A 378 -4.13 12.96 -11.09
N LEU A 379 -2.91 13.23 -10.61
CA LEU A 379 -2.69 13.85 -9.29
C LEU A 379 -3.36 15.23 -9.20
N ALA A 380 -3.22 16.05 -10.25
CA ALA A 380 -3.78 17.39 -10.29
C ALA A 380 -5.32 17.40 -10.38
N ALA A 381 -5.92 16.38 -10.99
CA ALA A 381 -7.37 16.23 -11.07
C ALA A 381 -8.01 15.82 -9.72
N GLY A 382 -7.22 15.30 -8.80
CA GLY A 382 -7.63 14.92 -7.46
C GLY A 382 -7.41 13.43 -7.16
N THR A 383 -7.11 13.20 -5.91
CA THR A 383 -6.87 11.86 -5.38
C THR A 383 -7.79 11.56 -4.22
N LYS A 384 -8.02 10.29 -3.96
CA LYS A 384 -8.68 9.80 -2.74
C LYS A 384 -7.79 8.82 -2.01
N PHE A 385 -8.01 8.71 -0.72
CA PHE A 385 -7.29 7.80 0.15
C PHE A 385 -8.26 6.77 0.75
N VAL A 386 -7.74 5.65 1.18
CA VAL A 386 -8.50 4.68 1.96
C VAL A 386 -8.73 5.22 3.38
N PRO A 387 -9.68 4.69 4.16
CA PRO A 387 -9.88 5.12 5.54
C PRO A 387 -8.59 5.09 6.36
N ALA A 388 -8.12 6.25 6.82
CA ALA A 388 -6.90 6.39 7.62
C ALA A 388 -7.18 5.95 9.07
N THR A 389 -7.28 4.66 9.31
CA THR A 389 -7.59 4.02 10.59
C THR A 389 -6.88 2.68 10.70
N PRO A 390 -6.51 2.22 11.92
CA PRO A 390 -5.97 0.88 12.13
C PRO A 390 -6.86 -0.25 11.59
N ALA A 391 -8.19 -0.02 11.52
CA ALA A 391 -9.14 -0.97 10.93
C ALA A 391 -8.83 -1.27 9.46
N TRP A 392 -8.32 -0.29 8.68
CA TRP A 392 -8.04 -0.51 7.27
C TRP A 392 -7.04 -1.65 7.03
N GLY A 393 -5.97 -1.72 7.81
CA GLY A 393 -5.00 -2.81 7.71
C GLY A 393 -5.64 -4.20 7.94
N ARG A 394 -6.67 -4.31 8.80
CA ARG A 394 -7.43 -5.55 9.01
C ARG A 394 -8.36 -5.84 7.82
N ILE A 395 -9.06 -4.83 7.31
CA ILE A 395 -9.95 -4.93 6.15
C ILE A 395 -9.16 -5.40 4.92
N ASP A 396 -8.00 -4.80 4.66
CA ASP A 396 -7.14 -5.15 3.52
C ASP A 396 -6.52 -6.55 3.67
N SER A 397 -5.94 -6.86 4.83
CA SER A 397 -5.32 -8.17 5.10
C SER A 397 -6.34 -9.32 5.13
N SER A 398 -7.61 -9.04 5.45
CA SER A 398 -8.72 -10.00 5.39
C SER A 398 -9.33 -10.11 4.00
N LEU A 399 -8.76 -9.40 3.01
CA LEU A 399 -9.18 -9.44 1.61
C LEU A 399 -10.68 -9.13 1.41
N VAL A 400 -11.25 -8.19 2.17
CA VAL A 400 -12.69 -7.88 2.12
C VAL A 400 -13.11 -7.44 0.72
N VAL A 401 -12.40 -6.47 0.12
CA VAL A 401 -12.71 -5.96 -1.22
C VAL A 401 -12.38 -6.99 -2.32
N PRO A 402 -11.22 -7.65 -2.33
CA PRO A 402 -10.93 -8.73 -3.27
C PRO A 402 -11.99 -9.85 -3.24
N THR A 403 -12.39 -10.31 -2.05
CA THR A 403 -13.42 -11.36 -1.92
C THR A 403 -14.74 -10.91 -2.54
N MET A 404 -15.18 -9.69 -2.28
CA MET A 404 -16.38 -9.10 -2.89
C MET A 404 -16.31 -9.12 -4.42
N LEU A 405 -15.21 -8.62 -5.00
CA LEU A 405 -15.04 -8.60 -6.46
C LEU A 405 -15.02 -10.01 -7.07
N GLN A 406 -14.41 -10.98 -6.41
CA GLN A 406 -14.37 -12.37 -6.83
C GLN A 406 -15.72 -13.07 -6.74
N GLU A 407 -16.51 -12.78 -5.71
CA GLU A 407 -17.89 -13.29 -5.57
C GLU A 407 -18.79 -12.79 -6.70
N ILE A 408 -18.64 -11.51 -7.09
CA ILE A 408 -19.36 -10.93 -8.23
C ILE A 408 -18.88 -11.56 -9.54
N ALA A 409 -17.56 -11.60 -9.77
CA ALA A 409 -16.98 -12.13 -11.00
C ALA A 409 -17.34 -13.62 -11.25
N SER A 410 -17.48 -14.40 -10.19
CA SER A 410 -17.90 -15.81 -10.28
C SER A 410 -19.42 -16.01 -10.35
N GLY A 411 -20.21 -14.95 -10.33
CA GLY A 411 -21.67 -15.02 -10.32
C GLY A 411 -22.28 -15.61 -9.03
N ARG A 412 -21.47 -15.75 -7.97
CA ARG A 412 -21.98 -16.25 -6.67
C ARG A 412 -22.90 -15.25 -5.97
N LYS A 413 -22.68 -13.97 -6.18
CA LYS A 413 -23.51 -12.89 -5.67
C LYS A 413 -23.69 -11.80 -6.73
N ASP A 414 -24.82 -11.15 -6.72
CA ASP A 414 -24.97 -9.89 -7.43
C ASP A 414 -24.17 -8.77 -6.74
N VAL A 415 -23.95 -7.67 -7.46
CA VAL A 415 -23.10 -6.56 -6.99
C VAL A 415 -23.59 -5.98 -5.66
N ARG A 416 -24.89 -5.74 -5.53
CA ARG A 416 -25.47 -5.12 -4.33
C ARG A 416 -25.35 -6.02 -3.11
N THR A 417 -25.66 -7.30 -3.27
CA THR A 417 -25.52 -8.29 -2.18
C THR A 417 -24.04 -8.40 -1.74
N ALA A 418 -23.12 -8.52 -2.67
CA ALA A 418 -21.69 -8.62 -2.35
C ALA A 418 -21.15 -7.34 -1.67
N ALA A 419 -21.56 -6.16 -2.16
CA ALA A 419 -21.19 -4.88 -1.58
C ALA A 419 -21.75 -4.70 -0.16
N GLY A 420 -23.01 -5.09 0.07
CA GLY A 420 -23.62 -5.06 1.41
C GLY A 420 -22.92 -5.98 2.41
N ASP A 421 -22.50 -7.16 1.97
CA ASP A 421 -21.76 -8.09 2.85
C ASP A 421 -20.33 -7.58 3.13
N ALA A 422 -19.69 -6.95 2.15
CA ALA A 422 -18.40 -6.27 2.36
C ALA A 422 -18.54 -5.10 3.33
N ALA A 423 -19.56 -4.26 3.16
CA ALA A 423 -19.85 -3.12 4.04
C ALA A 423 -20.04 -3.56 5.50
N LYS A 424 -20.81 -4.63 5.75
CA LYS A 424 -20.97 -5.18 7.11
C LYS A 424 -19.65 -5.61 7.74
N LYS A 425 -18.76 -6.26 6.96
CA LYS A 425 -17.42 -6.67 7.45
C LYS A 425 -16.55 -5.45 7.76
N MET A 426 -16.63 -4.41 6.94
CA MET A 426 -15.90 -3.17 7.18
C MET A 426 -16.41 -2.45 8.43
N ASP A 427 -17.74 -2.35 8.62
CA ASP A 427 -18.31 -1.72 9.81
C ASP A 427 -17.93 -2.47 11.10
N ALA A 428 -17.91 -3.80 11.06
CA ALA A 428 -17.42 -4.60 12.19
C ALA A 428 -15.95 -4.26 12.51
N ALA A 429 -15.08 -4.16 11.50
CA ALA A 429 -13.68 -3.80 11.69
C ALA A 429 -13.51 -2.35 12.21
N PHE A 430 -14.33 -1.40 11.75
CA PHE A 430 -14.32 -0.02 12.25
C PHE A 430 -14.76 0.04 13.73
N ALA A 431 -15.81 -0.70 14.11
CA ALA A 431 -16.29 -0.76 15.48
C ALA A 431 -15.28 -1.35 16.47
N GLU A 432 -14.45 -2.29 16.03
CA GLU A 432 -13.36 -2.88 16.85
C GLU A 432 -12.16 -1.95 17.01
N ALA A 433 -12.02 -0.93 16.17
CA ALA A 433 -10.86 -0.03 16.15
C ALA A 433 -11.14 1.32 16.82
N GLY A 434 -12.40 1.65 17.11
CA GLY A 434 -12.83 2.85 17.86
C GLY A 434 -12.98 2.51 19.31
#